data_adc92f1c6dd18ccba65599311ee7ca2a
#
_entry.id   adc92f1c6dd18ccba65599311ee7ca2a
#
_cell.length_a   1.000
_cell.length_b   1.000
_cell.length_c   1.000
_cell.angle_alpha   90.00
_cell.angle_beta   90.00
_cell.angle_gamma   90.00
#
_symmetry.space_group_name_H-M   'P 1'
#
loop_
_entity.id
_entity.type
_entity.pdbx_description
1 polymer ?
#
loop_
_entity_poly.entity_id
_entity_poly.type
_entity_poly.pdbx_seq_one_letter_code
_entity_poly.pdbx_strand_id
1 'polypeptide(L)'
;KVDFFIPDRINDGYGANLKTVKKILIKNPDLIVFLDCGSNSNLAIDYLNKKNVKSIVIDHHEIYKPYVKSNSLINPKKKCDYNEFDYFSASTLTYFFLDFFINFKKLNFSFSHNLFYVLLSIISDVMPLRKINRDIAIKVLNNFDINKNFLIKNIFEEKKIKKPLEIDDLAFLIIPVLNSAGGIGNPRKVV
;
A
#
# COMPACT_ATOMS: atom_id res chain seq x y z
N LYS A 1 -10.11 14.77 -11.25
CA LYS A 1 -9.79 13.49 -11.90
C LYS A 1 -8.65 12.85 -11.11
N VAL A 2 -8.78 11.56 -10.78
CA VAL A 2 -7.72 10.79 -10.12
C VAL A 2 -7.07 9.89 -11.17
N ASP A 3 -5.75 9.76 -11.10
CA ASP A 3 -4.97 8.85 -11.91
C ASP A 3 -3.95 8.13 -11.01
N PHE A 4 -3.47 6.98 -11.42
CA PHE A 4 -2.45 6.24 -10.67
C PHE A 4 -1.21 5.97 -11.55
N PHE A 5 -0.08 5.86 -10.91
CA PHE A 5 1.19 5.53 -11.55
C PHE A 5 1.91 4.44 -10.75
N ILE A 6 2.16 3.31 -11.38
CA ILE A 6 2.97 2.22 -10.83
C ILE A 6 4.29 2.23 -11.60
N PRO A 7 5.44 2.45 -10.93
CA PRO A 7 6.74 2.42 -11.59
C PRO A 7 7.06 1.05 -12.14
N ASP A 8 7.68 1.01 -13.32
CA ASP A 8 8.32 -0.18 -13.83
C ASP A 8 9.66 -0.39 -13.10
N ARG A 9 9.82 -1.53 -12.44
CA ARG A 9 11.02 -1.79 -11.62
C ARG A 9 12.32 -1.76 -12.41
N ILE A 10 12.28 -2.18 -13.67
CA ILE A 10 13.45 -2.24 -14.57
C ILE A 10 13.74 -0.85 -15.13
N ASN A 11 12.71 -0.18 -15.65
CA ASN A 11 12.87 1.08 -16.38
C ASN A 11 12.85 2.31 -15.47
N ASP A 12 12.09 2.31 -14.37
CA ASP A 12 11.90 3.46 -13.51
C ASP A 12 12.68 3.36 -12.19
N GLY A 13 13.08 2.15 -11.81
CA GLY A 13 13.69 1.89 -10.51
C GLY A 13 12.66 1.84 -9.37
N TYR A 14 13.17 1.77 -8.14
CA TYR A 14 12.34 1.68 -6.95
C TYR A 14 11.94 3.05 -6.41
N GLY A 15 10.73 3.10 -5.84
CA GLY A 15 10.24 4.19 -5.01
C GLY A 15 10.01 5.50 -5.76
N ALA A 16 9.87 6.57 -4.97
CA ALA A 16 9.65 7.92 -5.47
C ALA A 16 10.99 8.59 -5.83
N ASN A 17 11.47 8.35 -7.03
CA ASN A 17 12.69 8.98 -7.54
C ASN A 17 12.39 10.13 -8.51
N LEU A 18 13.43 10.90 -8.86
CA LEU A 18 13.28 12.09 -9.70
C LEU A 18 12.78 11.78 -11.12
N LYS A 19 13.18 10.63 -11.67
CA LYS A 19 12.73 10.16 -13.00
C LYS A 19 11.24 9.88 -13.02
N THR A 20 10.76 9.16 -12.00
CA THR A 20 9.34 8.85 -11.81
C THR A 20 8.51 10.12 -11.66
N VAL A 21 8.96 11.03 -10.79
CA VAL A 21 8.25 12.30 -10.56
C VAL A 21 8.17 13.15 -11.82
N LYS A 22 9.24 13.23 -12.62
CA LYS A 22 9.20 13.96 -13.90
C LYS A 22 8.18 13.37 -14.87
N LYS A 23 8.04 12.04 -14.93
CA LYS A 23 7.01 11.38 -15.76
C LYS A 23 5.59 11.73 -15.29
N ILE A 24 5.35 11.75 -13.98
CA ILE A 24 4.04 12.07 -13.41
C ILE A 24 3.68 13.53 -13.69
N LEU A 25 4.65 14.45 -13.60
CA LEU A 25 4.43 15.88 -13.83
C LEU A 25 4.00 16.25 -15.25
N ILE A 26 4.20 15.38 -16.24
CA ILE A 26 3.66 15.58 -17.61
C ILE A 26 2.14 15.71 -17.60
N LYS A 27 1.46 15.11 -16.59
CA LYS A 27 0.00 15.16 -16.44
C LYS A 27 -0.49 16.38 -15.63
N ASN A 28 0.39 17.30 -15.25
CA ASN A 28 0.10 18.49 -14.45
C ASN A 28 -0.77 18.23 -13.22
N PRO A 29 -0.36 17.35 -12.29
CA PRO A 29 -1.15 17.08 -11.09
C PRO A 29 -1.08 18.24 -10.08
N ASP A 30 -2.18 18.52 -9.39
CA ASP A 30 -2.24 19.46 -8.26
C ASP A 30 -1.67 18.84 -6.97
N LEU A 31 -1.80 17.52 -6.85
CA LEU A 31 -1.39 16.74 -5.69
C LEU A 31 -0.87 15.38 -6.12
N ILE A 32 0.25 14.96 -5.53
CA ILE A 32 0.76 13.60 -5.65
C ILE A 32 0.72 12.94 -4.27
N VAL A 33 0.08 11.77 -4.20
CA VAL A 33 0.09 10.92 -3.01
C VAL A 33 1.04 9.75 -3.26
N PHE A 34 2.09 9.68 -2.46
CA PHE A 34 3.03 8.56 -2.46
C PHE A 34 2.54 7.51 -1.47
N LEU A 35 2.34 6.29 -1.94
CA LEU A 35 1.92 5.15 -1.13
C LEU A 35 3.04 4.12 -1.12
N ASP A 36 3.42 3.66 0.07
CA ASP A 36 4.47 2.67 0.29
C ASP A 36 5.86 3.12 -0.19
N CYS A 37 6.07 4.41 -0.31
CA CYS A 37 7.34 5.01 -0.70
C CYS A 37 7.35 6.50 -0.37
N GLY A 38 8.54 7.11 -0.44
CA GLY A 38 8.67 8.55 -0.38
C GLY A 38 9.29 9.09 0.90
N SER A 39 9.33 8.34 1.98
CA SER A 39 9.86 8.80 3.28
C SER A 39 11.32 9.30 3.23
N ASN A 40 12.12 8.77 2.32
CA ASN A 40 13.52 9.17 2.12
C ASN A 40 13.78 9.80 0.74
N SER A 41 12.75 10.24 0.05
CA SER A 41 12.83 10.74 -1.33
C SER A 41 13.01 12.27 -1.40
N ASN A 42 13.99 12.80 -0.65
CA ASN A 42 14.21 14.24 -0.53
C ASN A 42 14.33 14.95 -1.89
N LEU A 43 15.14 14.42 -2.82
CA LEU A 43 15.33 15.03 -4.14
C LEU A 43 14.03 15.12 -4.95
N ALA A 44 13.19 14.08 -4.88
CA ALA A 44 11.92 14.04 -5.58
C ALA A 44 10.91 15.05 -4.98
N ILE A 45 10.80 15.07 -3.66
CA ILE A 45 9.90 15.99 -2.94
C ILE A 45 10.35 17.45 -3.11
N ASP A 46 11.65 17.74 -2.99
CA ASP A 46 12.19 19.09 -3.22
C ASP A 46 11.93 19.56 -4.67
N TYR A 47 11.99 18.65 -5.63
CA TYR A 47 11.67 18.98 -7.02
C TYR A 47 10.18 19.31 -7.19
N LEU A 48 9.26 18.58 -6.53
CA LEU A 48 7.84 18.91 -6.50
C LEU A 48 7.57 20.28 -5.87
N ASN A 49 8.23 20.58 -4.75
CA ASN A 49 8.11 21.88 -4.08
C ASN A 49 8.55 23.02 -5.00
N LYS A 50 9.65 22.85 -5.76
CA LYS A 50 10.09 23.84 -6.77
C LYS A 50 9.08 24.01 -7.92
N LYS A 51 8.23 23.02 -8.16
CA LYS A 51 7.17 23.06 -9.18
C LYS A 51 5.81 23.46 -8.60
N ASN A 52 5.74 23.82 -7.32
CA ASN A 52 4.52 24.15 -6.57
C ASN A 52 3.46 23.03 -6.60
N VAL A 53 3.88 21.78 -6.71
CA VAL A 53 2.99 20.60 -6.66
C VAL A 53 2.97 20.05 -5.24
N LYS A 54 1.79 19.90 -4.67
CA LYS A 54 1.59 19.37 -3.32
C LYS A 54 1.90 17.89 -3.27
N SER A 55 2.38 17.42 -2.10
CA SER A 55 2.67 16.01 -1.89
C SER A 55 2.23 15.52 -0.52
N ILE A 56 1.69 14.29 -0.49
CA ILE A 56 1.41 13.53 0.73
C ILE A 56 2.22 12.24 0.63
N VAL A 57 2.87 11.86 1.72
CA VAL A 57 3.62 10.60 1.83
C VAL A 57 2.95 9.74 2.89
N ILE A 58 2.52 8.53 2.52
CA ILE A 58 2.02 7.50 3.43
C ILE A 58 2.91 6.27 3.26
N ASP A 59 3.80 6.06 4.22
CA ASP A 59 4.88 5.10 4.10
C ASP A 59 5.20 4.48 5.47
N HIS A 60 5.84 3.31 5.47
CA HIS A 60 6.20 2.58 6.70
C HIS A 60 7.67 2.15 6.74
N HIS A 61 8.43 2.45 5.70
CA HIS A 61 9.86 2.16 5.63
C HIS A 61 10.66 2.94 6.67
N GLU A 62 11.86 2.47 6.98
CA GLU A 62 12.80 3.21 7.83
C GLU A 62 12.99 4.62 7.29
N ILE A 63 13.01 5.59 8.20
CA ILE A 63 13.07 7.01 7.84
C ILE A 63 14.24 7.69 8.56
N TYR A 64 14.97 8.52 7.81
CA TYR A 64 16.17 9.18 8.28
C TYR A 64 16.03 10.71 8.22
N LYS A 65 16.67 11.41 9.17
CA LYS A 65 16.77 12.87 9.13
C LYS A 65 17.82 13.33 8.09
N PRO A 66 17.61 14.45 7.41
CA PRO A 66 16.45 15.33 7.47
C PRO A 66 15.22 14.71 6.79
N TYR A 67 14.06 14.81 7.42
CA TYR A 67 12.81 14.31 6.85
C TYR A 67 12.41 15.08 5.60
N VAL A 68 11.72 14.39 4.68
CA VAL A 68 11.19 15.01 3.45
C VAL A 68 10.24 16.17 3.79
N LYS A 69 10.32 17.24 3.00
CA LYS A 69 9.49 18.45 3.14
C LYS A 69 8.20 18.32 2.31
N SER A 70 7.48 17.19 2.45
CA SER A 70 6.14 17.02 1.87
C SER A 70 5.10 17.83 2.64
N ASN A 71 3.94 18.10 2.05
CA ASN A 71 2.83 18.78 2.72
C ASN A 71 2.29 17.95 3.90
N SER A 72 2.32 16.62 3.77
CA SER A 72 2.02 15.70 4.87
C SER A 72 2.92 14.48 4.77
N LEU A 73 3.43 14.03 5.91
CA LEU A 73 4.24 12.81 6.04
C LEU A 73 3.66 11.93 7.14
N ILE A 74 3.05 10.83 6.72
CA ILE A 74 2.51 9.78 7.58
C ILE A 74 3.48 8.61 7.53
N ASN A 75 4.27 8.45 8.59
CA ASN A 75 5.17 7.31 8.77
C ASN A 75 5.32 7.03 10.26
N PRO A 76 4.91 5.85 10.75
CA PRO A 76 4.96 5.52 12.17
C PRO A 76 6.38 5.39 12.73
N LYS A 77 7.40 5.25 11.87
CA LYS A 77 8.81 5.21 12.27
C LYS A 77 9.47 6.59 12.33
N LYS A 78 8.73 7.64 11.99
CA LYS A 78 9.18 9.01 12.25
C LYS A 78 9.32 9.17 13.77
N LYS A 79 10.52 9.49 14.23
CA LYS A 79 10.80 9.66 15.67
C LYS A 79 9.89 10.72 16.28
N CYS A 80 8.91 10.27 17.00
CA CYS A 80 8.09 11.00 17.96
C CYS A 80 8.00 10.13 19.21
N ASP A 81 7.59 10.72 20.32
CA ASP A 81 7.61 10.07 21.64
C ASP A 81 6.71 8.83 21.77
N TYR A 82 5.86 8.56 20.77
CA TYR A 82 4.96 7.41 20.71
C TYR A 82 5.02 6.73 19.35
N ASN A 83 5.64 5.54 19.33
CA ASN A 83 5.75 4.71 18.12
C ASN A 83 4.86 3.46 18.22
N GLU A 84 3.57 3.68 18.52
CA GLU A 84 2.64 2.58 18.82
C GLU A 84 2.24 1.77 17.59
N PHE A 85 2.42 2.32 16.39
CA PHE A 85 1.96 1.76 15.11
C PHE A 85 3.11 1.36 14.16
N ASP A 86 4.30 1.12 14.69
CA ASP A 86 5.49 0.70 13.94
C ASP A 86 5.31 -0.61 13.16
N TYR A 87 4.31 -1.40 13.56
CA TYR A 87 3.92 -2.68 12.96
C TYR A 87 2.87 -2.54 11.84
N PHE A 88 2.49 -1.32 11.45
CA PHE A 88 1.56 -1.11 10.33
C PHE A 88 2.29 -1.14 8.99
N SER A 89 1.70 -1.83 7.99
CA SER A 89 2.09 -1.69 6.59
C SER A 89 1.56 -0.36 6.01
N ALA A 90 2.09 0.06 4.87
CA ALA A 90 1.59 1.24 4.18
C ALA A 90 0.11 1.14 3.79
N SER A 91 -0.35 -0.07 3.44
CA SER A 91 -1.77 -0.33 3.16
C SER A 91 -2.64 -0.16 4.41
N THR A 92 -2.16 -0.60 5.58
CA THR A 92 -2.85 -0.39 6.86
C THR A 92 -3.00 1.10 7.15
N LEU A 93 -1.92 1.87 7.02
CA LEU A 93 -1.93 3.32 7.22
C LEU A 93 -2.88 4.02 6.25
N THR A 94 -2.85 3.62 4.97
CA THR A 94 -3.73 4.18 3.93
C THR A 94 -5.19 3.86 4.23
N TYR A 95 -5.50 2.64 4.68
CA TYR A 95 -6.85 2.25 5.06
C TYR A 95 -7.39 3.13 6.18
N PHE A 96 -6.65 3.31 7.26
CA PHE A 96 -7.08 4.15 8.38
C PHE A 96 -7.14 5.64 8.03
N PHE A 97 -6.21 6.12 7.17
CA PHE A 97 -6.29 7.48 6.64
C PHE A 97 -7.59 7.71 5.86
N LEU A 98 -7.96 6.77 4.98
CA LEU A 98 -9.20 6.86 4.20
C LEU A 98 -10.45 6.73 5.08
N ASP A 99 -10.44 5.81 6.04
CA ASP A 99 -11.55 5.65 6.99
C ASP A 99 -11.78 6.94 7.79
N PHE A 100 -10.71 7.51 8.33
CA PHE A 100 -10.78 8.81 9.00
C PHE A 100 -11.31 9.91 8.07
N PHE A 101 -10.80 9.99 6.83
CA PHE A 101 -11.20 11.01 5.86
C PHE A 101 -12.69 10.89 5.49
N ILE A 102 -13.18 9.69 5.26
CA ILE A 102 -14.59 9.42 4.94
C ILE A 102 -15.49 9.87 6.10
N ASN A 103 -15.15 9.48 7.32
CA ASN A 103 -15.90 9.85 8.52
C ASN A 103 -15.84 11.37 8.76
N PHE A 104 -14.68 11.98 8.64
CA PHE A 104 -14.49 13.43 8.80
C PHE A 104 -15.31 14.24 7.79
N LYS A 105 -15.36 13.77 6.53
CA LYS A 105 -16.15 14.40 5.45
C LYS A 105 -17.60 13.96 5.43
N LYS A 106 -18.01 13.06 6.32
CA LYS A 106 -19.36 12.48 6.37
C LYS A 106 -19.81 11.89 5.03
N LEU A 107 -18.89 11.21 4.34
CA LEU A 107 -19.20 10.59 3.05
C LEU A 107 -19.97 9.28 3.28
N ASN A 108 -21.03 9.07 2.53
CA ASN A 108 -21.78 7.81 2.56
C ASN A 108 -21.08 6.76 1.67
N PHE A 109 -19.94 6.27 2.13
CA PHE A 109 -19.14 5.29 1.43
C PHE A 109 -18.47 4.31 2.41
N SER A 110 -18.54 3.03 2.11
CA SER A 110 -17.89 1.98 2.89
C SER A 110 -16.93 1.19 2.00
N PHE A 111 -15.74 0.91 2.51
CA PHE A 111 -14.74 0.09 1.82
C PHE A 111 -14.18 -1.02 2.73
N SER A 112 -14.97 -1.46 3.68
CA SER A 112 -14.61 -2.53 4.62
C SER A 112 -14.21 -3.85 3.93
N HIS A 113 -14.74 -4.10 2.72
CA HIS A 113 -14.36 -5.23 1.88
C HIS A 113 -12.88 -5.18 1.45
N ASN A 114 -12.25 -4.01 1.46
CA ASN A 114 -10.84 -3.84 1.12
C ASN A 114 -9.89 -4.28 2.24
N LEU A 115 -10.38 -4.65 3.43
CA LEU A 115 -9.54 -5.22 4.50
C LEU A 115 -8.77 -6.48 4.06
N PHE A 116 -9.29 -7.22 3.08
CA PHE A 116 -8.56 -8.33 2.49
C PHE A 116 -7.21 -7.89 1.88
N TYR A 117 -7.18 -6.79 1.14
CA TYR A 117 -5.94 -6.24 0.57
C TYR A 117 -4.99 -5.70 1.64
N VAL A 118 -5.54 -5.17 2.73
CA VAL A 118 -4.74 -4.77 3.90
C VAL A 118 -4.06 -6.00 4.52
N LEU A 119 -4.80 -7.11 4.69
CA LEU A 119 -4.21 -8.37 5.18
C LEU A 119 -3.12 -8.90 4.23
N LEU A 120 -3.35 -8.86 2.92
CA LEU A 120 -2.32 -9.25 1.93
C LEU A 120 -1.04 -8.44 2.11
N SER A 121 -1.14 -7.11 2.30
CA SER A 121 0.02 -6.26 2.54
C SER A 121 0.71 -6.60 3.86
N ILE A 122 -0.04 -6.80 4.95
CA ILE A 122 0.52 -7.19 6.25
C ILE A 122 1.37 -8.46 6.12
N ILE A 123 0.87 -9.46 5.41
CA ILE A 123 1.56 -10.74 5.22
C ILE A 123 2.73 -10.59 4.23
N SER A 124 2.55 -9.86 3.13
CA SER A 124 3.60 -9.62 2.12
C SER A 124 4.81 -8.91 2.70
N ASP A 125 4.59 -7.93 3.56
CA ASP A 125 5.64 -7.12 4.19
C ASP A 125 6.18 -7.76 5.48
N VAL A 126 5.71 -8.99 5.79
CA VAL A 126 6.09 -9.74 7.01
C VAL A 126 5.88 -8.91 8.28
N MET A 127 4.81 -8.12 8.31
CA MET A 127 4.51 -7.28 9.46
C MET A 127 3.99 -8.11 10.64
N PRO A 128 4.36 -7.76 11.88
CA PRO A 128 3.93 -8.52 13.05
C PRO A 128 2.42 -8.64 13.18
N LEU A 129 1.90 -9.87 13.33
CA LEU A 129 0.48 -10.15 13.59
C LEU A 129 0.16 -9.95 15.08
N ARG A 130 0.23 -8.70 15.53
CA ARG A 130 -0.11 -8.28 16.90
C ARG A 130 -1.16 -7.17 16.86
N LYS A 131 -1.88 -7.02 17.96
CA LYS A 131 -2.89 -5.95 18.13
C LYS A 131 -3.80 -5.85 16.88
N ILE A 132 -3.94 -4.67 16.32
CA ILE A 132 -4.82 -4.37 15.16
C ILE A 132 -4.54 -5.27 13.94
N ASN A 133 -3.27 -5.57 13.61
CA ASN A 133 -2.96 -6.48 12.51
C ASN A 133 -3.55 -7.87 12.73
N ARG A 134 -3.52 -8.37 13.98
CA ARG A 134 -4.14 -9.64 14.33
C ARG A 134 -5.66 -9.58 14.21
N ASP A 135 -6.28 -8.50 14.68
CA ASP A 135 -7.72 -8.30 14.59
C ASP A 135 -8.19 -8.25 13.13
N ILE A 136 -7.43 -7.58 12.27
CA ILE A 136 -7.67 -7.57 10.81
C ILE A 136 -7.59 -8.99 10.25
N ALA A 137 -6.56 -9.75 10.60
CA ALA A 137 -6.40 -11.12 10.11
C ALA A 137 -7.58 -12.01 10.52
N ILE A 138 -7.96 -12.00 11.80
CA ILE A 138 -9.10 -12.75 12.32
C ILE A 138 -10.38 -12.32 11.60
N LYS A 139 -10.64 -11.02 11.51
CA LYS A 139 -11.84 -10.49 10.87
C LYS A 139 -11.95 -10.89 9.40
N VAL A 140 -10.85 -10.79 8.66
CA VAL A 140 -10.82 -11.12 7.24
C VAL A 140 -11.01 -12.63 7.04
N LEU A 141 -10.20 -13.46 7.69
CA LEU A 141 -10.24 -14.91 7.47
C LEU A 141 -11.59 -15.54 7.88
N ASN A 142 -12.18 -15.08 8.99
CA ASN A 142 -13.47 -15.59 9.44
C ASN A 142 -14.65 -15.22 8.51
N ASN A 143 -14.51 -14.16 7.70
CA ASN A 143 -15.58 -13.66 6.84
C ASN A 143 -15.25 -13.78 5.35
N PHE A 144 -14.13 -14.40 4.98
CA PHE A 144 -13.69 -14.48 3.60
C PHE A 144 -14.50 -15.54 2.83
N ASP A 145 -15.19 -15.08 1.80
CA ASP A 145 -15.87 -15.96 0.87
C ASP A 145 -15.04 -16.14 -0.40
N ILE A 146 -14.43 -17.32 -0.55
CA ILE A 146 -13.58 -17.66 -1.70
C ILE A 146 -14.34 -17.47 -3.02
N ASN A 147 -15.64 -17.74 -3.05
CA ASN A 147 -16.43 -17.65 -4.28
C ASN A 147 -16.63 -16.23 -4.78
N LYS A 148 -16.45 -15.23 -3.90
CA LYS A 148 -16.53 -13.81 -4.24
C LYS A 148 -15.21 -13.20 -4.71
N ASN A 149 -14.12 -13.95 -4.63
CA ASN A 149 -12.81 -13.51 -5.09
C ASN A 149 -12.32 -14.40 -6.24
N PHE A 150 -12.46 -13.91 -7.45
CA PHE A 150 -12.14 -14.66 -8.67
C PHE A 150 -10.70 -15.19 -8.69
N LEU A 151 -9.73 -14.38 -8.28
CA LEU A 151 -8.31 -14.78 -8.26
C LEU A 151 -8.08 -15.94 -7.29
N ILE A 152 -8.54 -15.80 -6.05
CA ILE A 152 -8.33 -16.83 -5.02
C ILE A 152 -9.07 -18.11 -5.40
N LYS A 153 -10.31 -17.97 -5.88
CA LYS A 153 -11.10 -19.11 -6.36
C LYS A 153 -10.36 -19.90 -7.42
N ASN A 154 -9.87 -19.25 -8.47
CA ASN A 154 -9.15 -19.93 -9.56
C ASN A 154 -7.88 -20.63 -9.07
N ILE A 155 -7.10 -20.00 -8.18
CA ILE A 155 -5.90 -20.61 -7.61
C ILE A 155 -6.26 -21.85 -6.80
N PHE A 156 -7.31 -21.78 -5.99
CA PHE A 156 -7.77 -22.92 -5.17
C PHE A 156 -8.31 -24.07 -6.01
N GLU A 157 -9.06 -23.75 -7.07
CA GLU A 157 -9.57 -24.77 -8.01
C GLU A 157 -8.42 -25.46 -8.77
N GLU A 158 -7.46 -24.69 -9.30
CA GLU A 158 -6.29 -25.24 -9.99
C GLU A 158 -5.44 -26.14 -9.08
N LYS A 159 -5.25 -25.73 -7.84
CA LYS A 159 -4.49 -26.50 -6.84
C LYS A 159 -5.31 -27.58 -6.14
N LYS A 160 -6.61 -27.72 -6.47
CA LYS A 160 -7.55 -28.68 -5.85
C LYS A 160 -7.66 -28.52 -4.32
N ILE A 161 -7.54 -27.29 -3.82
CA ILE A 161 -7.62 -26.98 -2.38
C ILE A 161 -9.10 -26.89 -1.98
N LYS A 162 -9.50 -27.66 -0.97
CA LYS A 162 -10.88 -27.72 -0.46
C LYS A 162 -10.92 -27.41 1.04
N LYS A 163 -10.39 -26.27 1.44
CA LYS A 163 -10.40 -25.78 2.83
C LYS A 163 -10.67 -24.29 2.85
N PRO A 164 -11.02 -23.70 4.02
CA PRO A 164 -11.05 -22.25 4.18
C PRO A 164 -9.68 -21.61 3.91
N LEU A 165 -9.68 -20.33 3.53
CA LEU A 165 -8.47 -19.55 3.35
C LEU A 165 -7.74 -19.38 4.68
N GLU A 166 -6.45 -19.66 4.70
CA GLU A 166 -5.57 -19.51 5.86
C GLU A 166 -4.39 -18.55 5.57
N ILE A 167 -3.69 -18.14 6.61
CA ILE A 167 -2.54 -17.22 6.49
C ILE A 167 -1.44 -17.83 5.62
N ASP A 168 -1.18 -19.13 5.76
CA ASP A 168 -0.16 -19.84 4.99
C ASP A 168 -0.49 -19.86 3.49
N ASP A 169 -1.76 -19.93 3.13
CA ASP A 169 -2.19 -19.83 1.73
C ASP A 169 -1.89 -18.44 1.17
N LEU A 170 -2.09 -17.38 1.98
CA LEU A 170 -1.72 -16.02 1.59
C LEU A 170 -0.21 -15.90 1.41
N ALA A 171 0.57 -16.35 2.40
CA ALA A 171 2.02 -16.18 2.43
C ALA A 171 2.74 -16.99 1.34
N PHE A 172 2.36 -18.25 1.16
CA PHE A 172 3.12 -19.22 0.35
C PHE A 172 2.49 -19.55 -1.00
N LEU A 173 1.24 -19.16 -1.24
CA LEU A 173 0.56 -19.44 -2.50
C LEU A 173 0.13 -18.16 -3.21
N ILE A 174 -0.65 -17.30 -2.57
CA ILE A 174 -1.28 -16.15 -3.22
C ILE A 174 -0.25 -15.03 -3.48
N ILE A 175 0.49 -14.61 -2.45
CA ILE A 175 1.47 -13.52 -2.56
C ILE A 175 2.59 -13.85 -3.56
N PRO A 176 3.18 -15.06 -3.61
CA PRO A 176 4.14 -15.41 -4.65
C PRO A 176 3.58 -15.31 -6.06
N VAL A 177 2.32 -15.69 -6.29
CA VAL A 177 1.65 -15.56 -7.60
C VAL A 177 1.52 -14.08 -7.99
N LEU A 178 1.05 -13.23 -7.06
CA LEU A 178 0.93 -11.79 -7.29
C LEU A 178 2.28 -11.13 -7.56
N ASN A 179 3.30 -11.49 -6.79
CA ASN A 179 4.66 -10.94 -6.94
C ASN A 179 5.32 -11.38 -8.24
N SER A 180 5.06 -12.62 -8.70
CA SER A 180 5.61 -13.11 -9.96
C SER A 180 5.14 -12.29 -11.16
N ALA A 181 3.87 -11.90 -11.18
CA ALA A 181 3.32 -11.04 -12.23
C ALA A 181 3.97 -9.64 -12.27
N GLY A 182 4.32 -9.09 -11.09
CA GLY A 182 5.08 -7.84 -10.99
C GLY A 182 6.57 -7.96 -11.36
N GLY A 183 7.15 -9.17 -11.23
CA GLY A 183 8.57 -9.45 -11.53
C GLY A 183 8.86 -9.81 -12.99
N ILE A 184 7.90 -10.43 -13.69
CA ILE A 184 8.08 -10.97 -15.05
C ILE A 184 7.59 -9.98 -16.12
N GLY A 185 6.87 -8.92 -15.76
CA GLY A 185 6.25 -8.06 -16.75
C GLY A 185 5.70 -6.76 -16.22
N ASN A 186 4.57 -6.37 -16.74
CA ASN A 186 3.93 -5.11 -16.41
C ASN A 186 3.09 -5.27 -15.12
N PRO A 187 3.46 -4.64 -14.00
CA PRO A 187 2.71 -4.74 -12.74
C PRO A 187 1.25 -4.23 -12.86
N ARG A 188 0.95 -3.43 -13.90
CA ARG A 188 -0.42 -2.97 -14.19
C ARG A 188 -1.37 -4.08 -14.65
N LYS A 189 -0.86 -5.27 -14.97
CA LYS A 189 -1.71 -6.42 -15.35
C LYS A 189 -2.33 -7.14 -14.16
N VAL A 190 -1.94 -6.78 -12.95
CA VAL A 190 -2.40 -7.42 -11.70
C VAL A 190 -3.39 -6.52 -10.94
N VAL A 191 -3.51 -5.26 -11.33
CA VAL A 191 -4.39 -4.25 -10.72
C VAL A 191 -5.74 -4.16 -11.44
#